data_f902b231c69dd536563e0840947812b4
#
_entry.id   f902b231c69dd536563e0840947812b4
#
_cell.length_a   1.000
_cell.length_b   1.000
_cell.length_c   1.000
_cell.angle_alpha   90.00
_cell.angle_beta   90.00
_cell.angle_gamma   90.00
#
_symmetry.space_group_name_H-M   'P 1'
#
loop_
_entity.id
_entity.type
_entity.pdbx_description
1 polymer ?
#
loop_
_entity_poly.entity_id
_entity_poly.type
_entity_poly.pdbx_seq_one_letter_code
_entity_poly.pdbx_strand_id
1 'polypeptide(L)'
;MEAPLRLGASELAPELAVVPGRVEDYATQHPTTALLVIEIAATSPQRNRELKLGVYARAGVPECWLVNLPEGCIEVYREPAGDAYKSVRLYTPDEAIAPLFAPEWTAPVGELLSVSA
;
A
#
# COMPACT_ATOMS: atom_id res chain seq x y z
N MET A 1 6.15 -6.34 7.55
CA MET A 1 7.40 -6.91 7.03
C MET A 1 7.80 -6.22 5.74
N GLU A 2 9.01 -5.74 5.70
CA GLU A 2 9.53 -5.13 4.48
C GLU A 2 10.12 -6.18 3.57
N ALA A 3 9.77 -6.12 2.31
CA ALA A 3 10.32 -6.99 1.28
C ALA A 3 10.28 -6.25 -0.05
N PRO A 4 11.35 -6.33 -0.85
CA PRO A 4 11.33 -5.67 -2.15
C PRO A 4 10.31 -6.33 -3.09
N LEU A 5 9.72 -5.49 -3.92
CA LEU A 5 8.82 -5.92 -4.99
C LEU A 5 9.44 -5.57 -6.33
N ARG A 6 9.35 -6.47 -7.28
CA ARG A 6 9.75 -6.18 -8.65
C ARG A 6 8.49 -5.94 -9.47
N LEU A 7 8.27 -4.70 -9.86
CA LEU A 7 7.09 -4.28 -10.57
C LEU A 7 7.50 -3.74 -11.95
N GLY A 8 7.34 -4.57 -12.97
CA GLY A 8 7.81 -4.25 -14.31
C GLY A 8 9.32 -4.10 -14.31
N ALA A 9 9.82 -2.94 -14.75
CA ALA A 9 11.24 -2.63 -14.77
C ALA A 9 11.73 -2.02 -13.45
N SER A 10 10.84 -1.83 -12.48
CA SER A 10 11.16 -1.19 -11.20
C SER A 10 11.18 -2.21 -10.07
N GLU A 11 12.08 -1.99 -9.12
CA GLU A 11 12.11 -2.75 -7.89
C GLU A 11 11.94 -1.78 -6.73
N LEU A 12 10.91 -2.00 -5.91
CA LEU A 12 10.58 -1.15 -4.78
C LEU A 12 10.54 -1.96 -3.49
N ALA A 13 10.82 -1.27 -2.38
CA ALA A 13 10.75 -1.86 -1.05
C ALA A 13 9.70 -1.08 -0.23
N PRO A 14 8.40 -1.41 -0.37
CA PRO A 14 7.38 -0.77 0.45
C PRO A 14 7.53 -1.16 1.91
N GLU A 15 6.93 -0.37 2.81
CA GLU A 15 6.95 -0.68 4.23
C GLU A 15 6.27 -2.01 4.52
N LEU A 16 5.19 -2.31 3.78
CA LEU A 16 4.49 -3.57 3.92
C LEU A 16 3.82 -3.91 2.60
N ALA A 17 3.83 -5.19 2.25
CA ALA A 17 3.12 -5.67 1.08
C ALA A 17 2.46 -7.01 1.38
N VAL A 18 1.22 -7.18 0.91
CA VAL A 18 0.53 -8.45 0.94
C VAL A 18 0.57 -9.03 -0.46
N VAL A 19 1.16 -10.22 -0.59
CA VAL A 19 1.37 -10.85 -1.89
C VAL A 19 0.59 -12.15 -1.97
N PRO A 20 0.19 -12.56 -3.18
CA PRO A 20 -0.48 -13.85 -3.34
C PRO A 20 0.50 -15.01 -3.19
N GLY A 21 -0.02 -16.17 -2.83
CA GLY A 21 0.79 -17.39 -2.72
C GLY A 21 1.34 -17.62 -1.33
N ARG A 22 2.35 -18.46 -1.26
CA ARG A 22 2.97 -18.86 0.00
C ARG A 22 4.38 -18.29 0.10
N VAL A 23 4.90 -18.25 1.32
CA VAL A 23 6.26 -17.80 1.56
C VAL A 23 7.27 -18.62 0.74
N GLU A 24 7.03 -19.92 0.60
CA GLU A 24 7.91 -20.81 -0.15
C GLU A 24 8.04 -20.42 -1.62
N ASP A 25 7.02 -19.80 -2.19
CA ASP A 25 7.04 -19.38 -3.59
C ASP A 25 8.06 -18.29 -3.85
N TYR A 26 8.51 -17.60 -2.80
CA TYR A 26 9.41 -16.45 -2.91
C TYR A 26 10.77 -16.72 -2.26
N ALA A 27 11.10 -17.98 -2.03
CA ALA A 27 12.33 -18.34 -1.36
C ALA A 27 13.58 -17.95 -2.16
N THR A 28 13.47 -17.92 -3.50
CA THR A 28 14.61 -17.66 -4.39
C THR A 28 14.44 -16.44 -5.27
N GLN A 29 13.29 -15.76 -5.20
CA GLN A 29 13.05 -14.57 -6.01
C GLN A 29 12.03 -13.66 -5.33
N HIS A 30 12.12 -12.38 -5.68
CA HIS A 30 11.19 -11.38 -5.13
C HIS A 30 9.81 -11.49 -5.78
N PRO A 31 8.74 -11.16 -5.04
CA PRO A 31 7.41 -11.10 -5.63
C PRO A 31 7.34 -10.07 -6.75
N THR A 32 6.56 -10.37 -7.78
CA THR A 32 6.38 -9.48 -8.92
C THR A 32 5.03 -8.75 -8.90
N THR A 33 4.19 -9.06 -7.92
CA THR A 33 2.89 -8.40 -7.75
C THR A 33 2.51 -8.38 -6.28
N ALA A 34 1.48 -7.60 -5.95
CA ALA A 34 0.96 -7.53 -4.59
C ALA A 34 -0.55 -7.32 -4.64
N LEU A 35 -1.24 -7.78 -3.59
CA LEU A 35 -2.68 -7.52 -3.42
C LEU A 35 -2.91 -6.19 -2.72
N LEU A 36 -1.97 -5.79 -1.89
CA LEU A 36 -2.02 -4.55 -1.12
C LEU A 36 -0.60 -4.09 -0.84
N VAL A 37 -0.35 -2.81 -1.02
CA VAL A 37 0.91 -2.17 -0.63
C VAL A 37 0.60 -1.11 0.41
N ILE A 38 1.37 -1.06 1.48
CA ILE A 38 1.22 -0.05 2.53
C ILE A 38 2.51 0.74 2.63
N GLU A 39 2.41 2.05 2.48
CA GLU A 39 3.53 2.98 2.63
C GLU A 39 3.26 3.86 3.84
N ILE A 40 4.30 4.12 4.63
CA ILE A 40 4.19 5.00 5.78
C ILE A 40 4.89 6.31 5.44
N ALA A 41 4.13 7.41 5.50
CA ALA A 41 4.64 8.73 5.18
C ALA A 41 4.75 9.56 6.46
N ALA A 42 5.91 9.53 7.10
CA ALA A 42 6.18 10.37 8.27
C ALA A 42 6.75 11.72 7.84
N THR A 43 7.70 11.71 6.92
CA THR A 43 8.37 12.92 6.46
C THR A 43 8.69 12.89 4.97
N SER A 44 8.23 11.87 4.26
CA SER A 44 8.55 11.72 2.82
C SER A 44 7.99 12.87 2.01
N PRO A 45 8.76 13.45 1.08
CA PRO A 45 8.25 14.47 0.17
C PRO A 45 7.08 13.92 -0.66
N GLN A 46 6.10 14.79 -0.93
CA GLN A 46 4.93 14.42 -1.71
C GLN A 46 5.31 13.85 -3.08
N ARG A 47 6.35 14.39 -3.69
CA ARG A 47 6.83 13.93 -4.99
C ARG A 47 7.22 12.46 -4.98
N ASN A 48 7.91 12.00 -3.93
CA ASN A 48 8.30 10.59 -3.82
C ASN A 48 7.08 9.69 -3.68
N ARG A 49 6.06 10.15 -2.95
CA ARG A 49 4.81 9.39 -2.81
C ARG A 49 4.11 9.23 -4.15
N GLU A 50 4.03 10.30 -4.92
CA GLU A 50 3.38 10.29 -6.23
C GLU A 50 4.11 9.37 -7.20
N LEU A 51 5.44 9.37 -7.19
CA LEU A 51 6.23 8.48 -8.03
C LEU A 51 6.00 7.02 -7.67
N LYS A 52 5.99 6.68 -6.40
CA LYS A 52 5.75 5.31 -5.95
C LYS A 52 4.34 4.84 -6.31
N LEU A 53 3.34 5.69 -6.08
CA LEU A 53 1.95 5.35 -6.42
C LEU A 53 1.80 5.11 -7.91
N GLY A 54 2.47 5.90 -8.75
CA GLY A 54 2.46 5.71 -10.19
C GLY A 54 3.03 4.35 -10.60
N VAL A 55 4.12 3.93 -9.97
CA VAL A 55 4.73 2.63 -10.24
C VAL A 55 3.78 1.50 -9.85
N TYR A 56 3.18 1.59 -8.66
CA TYR A 56 2.23 0.56 -8.20
C TYR A 56 1.01 0.48 -9.11
N ALA A 57 0.47 1.63 -9.53
CA ALA A 57 -0.68 1.66 -10.41
C ALA A 57 -0.38 1.03 -11.77
N ARG A 58 0.77 1.37 -12.36
CA ARG A 58 1.19 0.79 -13.64
C ARG A 58 1.35 -0.72 -13.56
N ALA A 59 1.79 -1.21 -12.42
CA ALA A 59 1.96 -2.65 -12.19
C ALA A 59 0.64 -3.36 -11.90
N GLY A 60 -0.47 -2.63 -11.79
CA GLY A 60 -1.77 -3.21 -11.53
C GLY A 60 -2.00 -3.63 -10.08
N VAL A 61 -1.25 -3.06 -9.13
CA VAL A 61 -1.49 -3.32 -7.71
C VAL A 61 -2.88 -2.79 -7.36
N PRO A 62 -3.83 -3.66 -6.96
CA PRO A 62 -5.23 -3.25 -6.83
C PRO A 62 -5.50 -2.26 -5.72
N GLU A 63 -4.65 -2.23 -4.70
CA GLU A 63 -4.88 -1.34 -3.56
C GLU A 63 -3.56 -0.89 -2.96
N CYS A 64 -3.50 0.40 -2.62
CA CYS A 64 -2.35 0.98 -1.94
C CYS A 64 -2.86 1.87 -0.80
N TRP A 65 -2.33 1.66 0.39
CA TRP A 65 -2.63 2.50 1.55
C TRP A 65 -1.43 3.38 1.85
N LEU A 66 -1.68 4.66 1.98
CA LEU A 66 -0.66 5.60 2.44
C LEU A 66 -1.02 6.05 3.85
N VAL A 67 -0.24 5.59 4.83
CA VAL A 67 -0.43 5.99 6.22
C VAL A 67 0.22 7.35 6.40
N ASN A 68 -0.60 8.39 6.42
CA ASN A 68 -0.14 9.77 6.48
C ASN A 68 -0.08 10.21 7.95
N LEU A 69 1.07 10.02 8.57
CA LEU A 69 1.24 10.32 9.99
C LEU A 69 1.09 11.80 10.33
N PRO A 70 1.68 12.74 9.54
CA PRO A 70 1.49 14.16 9.83
C PRO A 70 0.04 14.62 9.85
N GLU A 71 -0.78 14.08 8.95
CA GLU A 71 -2.19 14.46 8.85
C GLU A 71 -3.10 13.57 9.70
N GLY A 72 -2.56 12.46 10.24
CA GLY A 72 -3.34 11.55 11.06
C GLY A 72 -4.45 10.85 10.33
N CYS A 73 -4.20 10.41 9.10
CA CYS A 73 -5.20 9.71 8.29
C CYS A 73 -4.53 8.64 7.44
N ILE A 74 -5.37 7.79 6.82
CA ILE A 74 -4.90 6.81 5.84
C ILE A 74 -5.56 7.13 4.51
N GLU A 75 -4.74 7.32 3.47
CA GLU A 75 -5.21 7.52 2.10
C GLU A 75 -5.27 6.16 1.44
N VAL A 76 -6.45 5.80 0.93
CA VAL A 76 -6.68 4.50 0.29
C VAL A 76 -6.85 4.72 -1.20
N TYR A 77 -5.95 4.13 -1.97
CA TYR A 77 -5.92 4.22 -3.43
C TYR A 77 -6.37 2.89 -4.01
N ARG A 78 -7.35 2.93 -4.88
CA ARG A 78 -7.95 1.76 -5.52
C ARG A 78 -8.19 2.04 -6.99
N GLU A 79 -8.51 1.00 -7.76
CA GLU A 79 -8.83 1.07 -9.18
C GLU A 79 -7.67 1.65 -10.01
N PRO A 80 -6.56 0.91 -10.08
CA PRO A 80 -5.42 1.37 -10.88
C PRO A 80 -5.80 1.48 -12.37
N ALA A 81 -5.37 2.57 -12.99
CA ALA A 81 -5.61 2.83 -14.40
C ALA A 81 -4.42 3.61 -14.95
N GLY A 82 -3.65 2.96 -15.83
CA GLY A 82 -2.42 3.57 -16.32
C GLY A 82 -1.43 3.77 -15.18
N ASP A 83 -1.01 5.00 -14.94
CA ASP A 83 -0.04 5.34 -13.90
C ASP A 83 -0.67 6.09 -12.73
N ALA A 84 -1.98 5.89 -12.52
CA ALA A 84 -2.70 6.54 -11.43
C ALA A 84 -3.82 5.63 -10.92
N TYR A 85 -4.32 5.95 -9.73
CA TYR A 85 -5.48 5.29 -9.15
C TYR A 85 -6.71 6.18 -9.35
N LYS A 86 -7.80 5.59 -9.83
CA LYS A 86 -9.04 6.33 -10.06
C LYS A 86 -9.79 6.67 -8.80
N SER A 87 -9.62 5.84 -7.76
CA SER A 87 -10.34 6.02 -6.50
C SER A 87 -9.36 6.35 -5.39
N VAL A 88 -9.60 7.45 -4.70
CA VAL A 88 -8.82 7.85 -3.53
C VAL A 88 -9.80 8.23 -2.44
N ARG A 89 -9.65 7.63 -1.26
CA ARG A 89 -10.49 7.96 -0.12
C ARG A 89 -9.63 8.15 1.13
N LEU A 90 -9.93 9.20 1.89
CA LEU A 90 -9.27 9.45 3.18
C LEU A 90 -10.08 8.81 4.30
N TYR A 91 -9.40 8.10 5.18
CA TYR A 91 -10.01 7.50 6.36
C TYR A 91 -9.44 8.17 7.61
N THR A 92 -10.33 8.64 8.46
CA THR A 92 -9.97 9.31 9.72
C THR A 92 -9.81 8.30 10.85
N PRO A 93 -9.19 8.68 11.99
CA PRO A 93 -8.93 7.73 13.08
C PRO A 93 -10.16 7.05 13.67
N ASP A 94 -11.34 7.67 13.55
CA ASP A 94 -12.58 7.11 14.08
C ASP A 94 -13.29 6.19 13.08
N GLU A 95 -12.70 5.96 11.92
CA GLU A 95 -13.22 5.04 10.91
C GLU A 95 -12.48 3.70 10.96
N ALA A 96 -13.04 2.69 10.29
CA ALA A 96 -12.40 1.41 10.12
C ALA A 96 -12.16 1.17 8.64
N ILE A 97 -11.11 0.42 8.33
CA ILE A 97 -10.69 0.14 6.97
C ILE A 97 -10.57 -1.37 6.78
N ALA A 98 -10.93 -1.87 5.60
CA ALA A 98 -10.76 -3.26 5.25
C ALA A 98 -10.09 -3.37 3.88
N PRO A 99 -9.15 -4.31 3.70
CA PRO A 99 -8.53 -4.51 2.40
C PRO A 99 -9.51 -5.15 1.41
N LEU A 100 -9.30 -4.88 0.13
CA LEU A 100 -10.15 -5.46 -0.91
C LEU A 100 -10.10 -6.98 -0.92
N PHE A 101 -8.93 -7.57 -0.67
CA PHE A 101 -8.78 -9.01 -0.72
C PHE A 101 -9.41 -9.72 0.48
N ALA A 102 -9.73 -9.00 1.55
CA ALA A 102 -10.34 -9.56 2.76
C ALA A 102 -11.27 -8.52 3.38
N PRO A 103 -12.44 -8.26 2.76
CA PRO A 103 -13.33 -7.19 3.22
C PRO A 103 -13.93 -7.43 4.61
N GLU A 104 -13.87 -8.64 5.12
CA GLU A 104 -14.31 -8.96 6.48
C GLU A 104 -13.27 -8.61 7.54
N TRP A 105 -12.04 -8.29 7.15
CA TRP A 105 -10.95 -7.96 8.07
C TRP A 105 -10.89 -6.46 8.30
N THR A 106 -11.81 -5.92 9.09
CA THR A 106 -11.81 -4.51 9.40
C THR A 106 -10.84 -4.17 10.52
N ALA A 107 -10.18 -3.04 10.41
CA ALA A 107 -9.27 -2.55 11.44
C ALA A 107 -9.54 -1.07 11.70
N PRO A 108 -9.55 -0.66 12.97
CA PRO A 108 -9.70 0.76 13.31
C PRO A 108 -8.49 1.54 12.82
N VAL A 109 -8.74 2.63 12.10
CA VAL A 109 -7.66 3.46 11.55
C VAL A 109 -6.79 4.05 12.67
N GLY A 110 -7.41 4.48 13.77
CA GLY A 110 -6.66 5.02 14.90
C GLY A 110 -5.64 4.05 15.47
N GLU A 111 -5.97 2.75 15.51
CA GLU A 111 -5.03 1.74 15.97
C GLU A 111 -3.88 1.53 14.98
N LEU A 112 -4.19 1.56 13.69
CA LEU A 112 -3.16 1.43 12.66
C LEU A 112 -2.19 2.62 12.72
N LEU A 113 -2.69 3.82 12.94
CA LEU A 113 -1.85 5.01 13.09
C LEU A 113 -0.95 4.92 14.33
N SER A 114 -1.48 4.42 15.43
CA SER A 114 -0.72 4.23 16.66
C SER A 114 0.44 3.26 16.47
N VAL A 115 0.19 2.15 15.81
CA VAL A 115 1.20 1.12 15.57
C VAL A 115 2.28 1.65 14.62
N SER A 116 1.90 2.51 13.69
CA SER A 116 2.82 3.05 12.68
C SER A 116 3.64 4.24 13.19
N ALA A 117 3.21 4.87 14.27
CA ALA A 117 3.86 6.08 14.79
C ALA A 117 5.22 5.81 15.47
#